data_9b0fa4bedc4bd0aeb97c61904ad8576c
#
_entry.id   9b0fa4bedc4bd0aeb97c61904ad8576c
#
_cell.length_a   1.000
_cell.length_b   1.000
_cell.length_c   1.000
_cell.angle_alpha   90.00
_cell.angle_beta   90.00
_cell.angle_gamma   90.00
#
_symmetry.space_group_name_H-M   'P 1'
#
loop_
_entity.id
_entity.type
_entity.pdbx_description
1 polymer ?
#
loop_
_entity_poly.entity_id
_entity_poly.type
_entity_poly.pdbx_seq_one_letter_code
_entity_poly.pdbx_strand_id
1 'polypeptide(L)'
;VIASRIASRLGINHVEYSVVWENEEPFSLCEDFITRDTELISASHIMNAFKKPNNLSEYEYYIQCAEKLGVSNIRKEVEKMIVLDFIIANEDRHFNNFGLVRNAVTLEWIGAAPIFDCGTSLWYNTQESRIKPLAPSLQGKPFKKTHAEQIHLVKDFSWIDLSALDGFEEEADAIFAQSEYPVSYTHLRAHET
;
A
#
# COMPACT_ATOMS: atom_id res chain seq x y z
N VAL A 1 1.19 5.35 9.59
CA VAL A 1 2.50 5.07 10.24
C VAL A 1 2.80 3.57 10.25
N ILE A 2 1.97 2.70 10.85
CA ILE A 2 2.23 1.25 10.94
C ILE A 2 2.53 0.64 9.56
N ALA A 3 1.71 0.90 8.53
CA ALA A 3 1.93 0.42 7.18
C ALA A 3 3.30 0.87 6.60
N SER A 4 3.71 2.11 6.88
CA SER A 4 5.01 2.65 6.48
C SER A 4 6.17 1.91 7.17
N ARG A 5 6.06 1.58 8.46
CA ARG A 5 7.08 0.81 9.18
C ARG A 5 7.21 -0.62 8.65
N ILE A 6 6.09 -1.28 8.37
CA ILE A 6 6.09 -2.60 7.71
C ILE A 6 6.76 -2.52 6.34
N ALA A 7 6.41 -1.53 5.52
CA ALA A 7 7.00 -1.34 4.20
C ALA A 7 8.51 -1.09 4.28
N SER A 8 8.98 -0.27 5.25
CA SER A 8 10.42 -0.04 5.49
C SER A 8 11.16 -1.33 5.80
N ARG A 9 10.64 -2.15 6.73
CA ARG A 9 11.26 -3.43 7.11
C ARG A 9 11.34 -4.41 5.95
N LEU A 10 10.33 -4.42 5.08
CA LEU A 10 10.28 -5.27 3.89
C LEU A 10 11.04 -4.71 2.68
N GLY A 11 11.68 -3.55 2.80
CA GLY A 11 12.41 -2.90 1.69
C GLY A 11 11.51 -2.52 0.52
N ILE A 12 10.25 -2.18 0.79
CA ILE A 12 9.27 -1.73 -0.20
C ILE A 12 9.36 -0.21 -0.34
N ASN A 13 9.43 0.29 -1.57
CA ASN A 13 9.43 1.73 -1.83
C ASN A 13 8.08 2.35 -1.45
N HIS A 14 8.05 3.24 -0.49
CA HIS A 14 6.84 3.84 0.06
C HIS A 14 7.10 5.26 0.57
N VAL A 15 6.04 6.01 0.82
CA VAL A 15 6.10 7.30 1.52
C VAL A 15 6.23 7.03 3.02
N GLU A 16 7.23 7.66 3.64
CA GLU A 16 7.39 7.57 5.09
C GLU A 16 6.37 8.43 5.81
N TYR A 17 5.78 7.86 6.86
CA TYR A 17 4.80 8.53 7.71
C TYR A 17 5.26 8.55 9.16
N SER A 18 5.06 9.70 9.81
CA SER A 18 5.25 9.89 11.26
C SER A 18 3.97 10.37 11.93
N VAL A 19 3.91 10.25 13.26
CA VAL A 19 2.83 10.84 14.06
C VAL A 19 3.31 12.18 14.61
N VAL A 20 2.48 13.19 14.48
CA VAL A 20 2.63 14.51 15.12
C VAL A 20 1.41 14.78 15.97
N TRP A 21 1.62 15.32 17.15
CA TRP A 21 0.55 15.69 18.07
C TRP A 21 0.33 17.20 18.05
N GLU A 22 -0.89 17.61 17.73
CA GLU A 22 -1.31 19.01 17.80
C GLU A 22 -2.59 19.12 18.61
N ASN A 23 -2.57 19.91 19.71
CA ASN A 23 -3.72 20.06 20.61
C ASN A 23 -4.29 18.73 21.12
N GLU A 24 -3.42 17.78 21.48
CA GLU A 24 -3.79 16.44 21.97
C GLU A 24 -4.42 15.53 20.89
N GLU A 25 -4.46 15.95 19.62
CA GLU A 25 -4.93 15.15 18.48
C GLU A 25 -3.76 14.61 17.65
N PRO A 26 -3.78 13.32 17.25
CA PRO A 26 -2.75 12.73 16.42
C PRO A 26 -2.97 13.05 14.94
N PHE A 27 -1.93 13.55 14.29
CA PHE A 27 -1.89 13.75 12.85
C PHE A 27 -0.85 12.86 12.21
N SER A 28 -1.15 12.39 11.00
CA SER A 28 -0.19 11.68 10.17
C SER A 28 0.56 12.67 9.29
N LEU A 29 1.86 12.78 9.47
CA LEU A 29 2.74 13.64 8.69
C LEU A 29 3.55 12.80 7.71
N CYS A 30 3.66 13.26 6.47
CA CYS A 30 4.58 12.73 5.48
C CYS A 30 5.17 13.86 4.63
N GLU A 31 6.33 13.61 4.04
CA GLU A 31 6.85 14.50 3.01
C GLU A 31 6.15 14.26 1.67
N ASP A 32 6.02 15.32 0.88
CA ASP A 32 5.55 15.20 -0.49
C ASP A 32 6.65 14.52 -1.34
N PHE A 33 6.34 13.36 -1.90
CA PHE A 33 7.26 12.65 -2.79
C PHE A 33 7.32 13.24 -4.21
N ILE A 34 6.44 14.21 -4.51
CA ILE A 34 6.46 14.97 -5.75
C ILE A 34 7.25 16.26 -5.53
N THR A 35 8.16 16.54 -6.44
CA THR A 35 8.99 17.74 -6.44
C THR A 35 8.47 18.75 -7.47
N ARG A 36 9.12 19.92 -7.54
CA ARG A 36 8.79 20.95 -8.54
C ARG A 36 8.90 20.44 -9.99
N ASP A 37 9.78 19.47 -10.22
CA ASP A 37 10.12 18.96 -11.55
C ASP A 37 9.52 17.57 -11.81
N THR A 38 8.67 17.05 -10.92
CA THR A 38 8.04 15.74 -11.07
C THR A 38 6.53 15.82 -10.87
N GLU A 39 5.81 14.87 -11.44
CA GLU A 39 4.37 14.73 -11.25
C GLU A 39 3.96 13.25 -11.15
N LEU A 40 2.91 13.00 -10.37
CA LEU A 40 2.26 11.70 -10.27
C LEU A 40 1.18 11.59 -11.35
N ILE A 41 1.26 10.54 -12.16
CA ILE A 41 0.19 10.14 -13.07
C ILE A 41 -0.43 8.86 -12.51
N SER A 42 -1.67 8.96 -12.05
CA SER A 42 -2.35 7.81 -11.43
C SER A 42 -2.59 6.67 -12.41
N ALA A 43 -2.70 5.44 -11.90
CA ALA A 43 -3.02 4.27 -12.72
C ALA A 43 -4.31 4.45 -13.51
N SER A 44 -5.31 5.12 -12.92
CA SER A 44 -6.55 5.49 -13.61
C SER A 44 -6.29 6.33 -14.87
N HIS A 45 -5.48 7.37 -14.77
CA HIS A 45 -5.14 8.23 -15.91
C HIS A 45 -4.32 7.47 -16.97
N ILE A 46 -3.35 6.66 -16.53
CA ILE A 46 -2.53 5.83 -17.43
C ILE A 46 -3.41 4.87 -18.23
N MET A 47 -4.31 4.16 -17.58
CA MET A 47 -5.19 3.20 -18.23
C MET A 47 -6.18 3.88 -19.18
N ASN A 48 -6.69 5.04 -18.82
CA ASN A 48 -7.61 5.81 -19.67
C ASN A 48 -6.94 6.42 -20.91
N ALA A 49 -5.61 6.55 -20.94
CA ALA A 49 -4.87 7.04 -22.11
C ALA A 49 -4.80 6.00 -23.25
N PHE A 50 -5.15 4.74 -22.98
CA PHE A 50 -5.12 3.66 -23.97
C PHE A 50 -6.47 2.94 -24.05
N LYS A 51 -6.69 2.21 -25.15
CA LYS A 51 -7.88 1.38 -25.31
C LYS A 51 -7.61 -0.02 -24.75
N LYS A 52 -8.38 -0.43 -23.73
CA LYS A 52 -8.26 -1.76 -23.13
C LYS A 52 -8.75 -2.86 -24.09
N PRO A 53 -7.93 -3.88 -24.38
CA PRO A 53 -8.38 -5.07 -25.07
C PRO A 53 -9.37 -5.88 -24.22
N ASN A 54 -10.39 -6.46 -24.83
CA ASN A 54 -11.43 -7.19 -24.09
C ASN A 54 -10.92 -8.46 -23.37
N ASN A 55 -9.82 -9.02 -23.82
CA ASN A 55 -9.24 -10.26 -23.29
C ASN A 55 -8.24 -10.04 -22.13
N LEU A 56 -7.94 -8.79 -21.77
CA LEU A 56 -7.03 -8.48 -20.66
C LEU A 56 -7.78 -8.21 -19.36
N SER A 57 -7.25 -8.72 -18.25
CA SER A 57 -7.64 -8.29 -16.91
C SER A 57 -7.18 -6.84 -16.64
N GLU A 58 -7.75 -6.16 -15.64
CA GLU A 58 -7.28 -4.83 -15.24
C GLU A 58 -5.81 -4.84 -14.82
N TYR A 59 -5.37 -5.90 -14.13
CA TYR A 59 -3.99 -6.08 -13.72
C TYR A 59 -3.03 -6.15 -14.92
N GLU A 60 -3.26 -7.08 -15.86
CA GLU A 60 -2.40 -7.21 -17.04
C GLU A 60 -2.48 -5.98 -17.95
N TYR A 61 -3.64 -5.33 -17.99
CA TYR A 61 -3.81 -4.12 -18.78
C TYR A 61 -2.99 -2.95 -18.22
N TYR A 62 -3.00 -2.73 -16.89
CA TYR A 62 -2.16 -1.70 -16.28
C TYR A 62 -0.67 -1.96 -16.51
N ILE A 63 -0.21 -3.20 -16.29
CA ILE A 63 1.18 -3.59 -16.57
C ILE A 63 1.54 -3.27 -18.03
N GLN A 64 0.72 -3.69 -18.98
CA GLN A 64 0.98 -3.43 -20.39
C GLN A 64 1.01 -1.93 -20.73
N CYS A 65 0.14 -1.12 -20.13
CA CYS A 65 0.15 0.34 -20.32
C CYS A 65 1.47 0.95 -19.81
N ALA A 66 1.92 0.59 -18.62
CA ALA A 66 3.15 1.10 -18.04
C ALA A 66 4.40 0.65 -18.83
N GLU A 67 4.44 -0.61 -19.29
CA GLU A 67 5.52 -1.12 -20.14
C GLU A 67 5.60 -0.37 -21.48
N LYS A 68 4.45 -0.03 -22.09
CA LYS A 68 4.41 0.81 -23.31
C LYS A 68 4.96 2.22 -23.09
N LEU A 69 4.90 2.72 -21.86
CA LEU A 69 5.48 4.01 -21.46
C LEU A 69 6.96 3.90 -21.09
N GLY A 70 7.56 2.71 -21.19
CA GLY A 70 8.99 2.47 -20.94
C GLY A 70 9.33 2.05 -19.50
N VAL A 71 8.33 1.78 -18.64
CA VAL A 71 8.54 1.35 -17.24
C VAL A 71 8.52 -0.18 -17.17
N SER A 72 9.66 -0.82 -17.36
CA SER A 72 9.79 -2.28 -17.54
C SER A 72 9.66 -3.11 -16.24
N ASN A 73 9.94 -2.51 -15.06
CA ASN A 73 9.90 -3.21 -13.77
C ASN A 73 8.55 -3.10 -13.05
N ILE A 74 7.54 -2.51 -13.69
CA ILE A 74 6.26 -2.17 -13.06
C ILE A 74 5.55 -3.37 -12.44
N ARG A 75 5.63 -4.56 -13.06
CA ARG A 75 5.02 -5.79 -12.51
C ARG A 75 5.50 -6.07 -11.09
N LYS A 76 6.81 -6.01 -10.87
CA LYS A 76 7.43 -6.25 -9.55
C LYS A 76 6.95 -5.22 -8.52
N GLU A 77 6.85 -3.95 -8.89
CA GLU A 77 6.40 -2.91 -7.97
C GLU A 77 4.91 -3.04 -7.62
N VAL A 78 4.07 -3.43 -8.58
CA VAL A 78 2.65 -3.74 -8.33
C VAL A 78 2.49 -4.99 -7.45
N GLU A 79 3.31 -6.03 -7.66
CA GLU A 79 3.29 -7.23 -6.83
C GLU A 79 3.69 -6.92 -5.38
N LYS A 80 4.70 -6.07 -5.16
CA LYS A 80 5.07 -5.57 -3.81
C LYS A 80 3.92 -4.80 -3.15
N MET A 81 3.23 -3.95 -3.91
CA MET A 81 2.05 -3.23 -3.42
C MET A 81 0.95 -4.20 -2.99
N ILE A 82 0.66 -5.22 -3.80
CA ILE A 82 -0.35 -6.24 -3.48
C ILE A 82 0.02 -6.99 -2.19
N VAL A 83 1.29 -7.35 -2.02
CA VAL A 83 1.77 -8.04 -0.82
C VAL A 83 1.65 -7.14 0.41
N LEU A 84 2.07 -5.88 0.32
CA LEU A 84 1.92 -4.94 1.42
C LEU A 84 0.44 -4.78 1.80
N ASP A 85 -0.43 -4.51 0.83
CA ASP A 85 -1.87 -4.33 1.05
C ASP A 85 -2.50 -5.58 1.67
N PHE A 86 -2.03 -6.78 1.33
CA PHE A 86 -2.46 -8.03 1.95
C PHE A 86 -2.04 -8.10 3.43
N ILE A 87 -0.78 -7.77 3.75
CA ILE A 87 -0.25 -7.81 5.13
C ILE A 87 -0.97 -6.82 6.03
N ILE A 88 -1.21 -5.59 5.55
CA ILE A 88 -1.84 -4.53 6.33
C ILE A 88 -3.37 -4.51 6.21
N ALA A 89 -3.97 -5.45 5.47
CA ALA A 89 -5.41 -5.48 5.21
C ALA A 89 -5.96 -4.16 4.67
N ASN A 90 -5.31 -3.56 3.67
CA ASN A 90 -5.74 -2.29 3.09
C ASN A 90 -6.97 -2.49 2.18
N GLU A 91 -8.09 -1.88 2.53
CA GLU A 91 -9.36 -2.05 1.82
C GLU A 91 -9.61 -1.02 0.71
N ASP A 92 -8.76 0.00 0.58
CA ASP A 92 -9.02 1.11 -0.35
C ASP A 92 -7.89 1.43 -1.35
N ARG A 93 -7.13 0.45 -1.79
CA ARG A 93 -6.18 0.60 -2.89
C ARG A 93 -6.91 0.75 -4.22
N HIS A 94 -7.42 1.93 -4.54
CA HIS A 94 -8.04 2.19 -5.84
C HIS A 94 -7.03 2.74 -6.87
N PHE A 95 -7.42 2.80 -8.15
CA PHE A 95 -6.53 3.20 -9.25
C PHE A 95 -5.99 4.65 -9.19
N ASN A 96 -6.42 5.47 -8.25
CA ASN A 96 -5.83 6.79 -8.00
C ASN A 96 -4.81 6.78 -6.85
N ASN A 97 -4.70 5.69 -6.08
CA ASN A 97 -3.79 5.56 -4.94
C ASN A 97 -2.46 4.86 -5.30
N PHE A 98 -2.16 4.75 -6.57
CA PHE A 98 -0.86 4.34 -7.11
C PHE A 98 -0.75 4.78 -8.57
N GLY A 99 0.46 4.74 -9.12
CA GLY A 99 0.71 5.18 -10.49
C GLY A 99 2.19 5.23 -10.82
N LEU A 100 2.53 6.10 -11.76
CA LEU A 100 3.90 6.35 -12.20
C LEU A 100 4.27 7.81 -11.94
N VAL A 101 5.55 8.03 -11.66
CA VAL A 101 6.15 9.36 -11.60
C VAL A 101 6.84 9.65 -12.93
N ARG A 102 6.68 10.85 -13.43
CA ARG A 102 7.43 11.35 -14.58
C ARG A 102 8.01 12.75 -14.31
N ASN A 103 8.99 13.14 -15.07
CA ASN A 103 9.46 14.51 -15.10
C ASN A 103 8.40 15.43 -15.74
N ALA A 104 8.01 16.50 -15.05
CA ALA A 104 6.95 17.40 -15.52
C ALA A 104 7.38 18.30 -16.68
N VAL A 105 8.71 18.44 -16.93
CA VAL A 105 9.27 19.29 -17.98
C VAL A 105 9.62 18.45 -19.21
N THR A 106 10.37 17.36 -19.03
CA THR A 106 10.82 16.50 -20.15
C THR A 106 9.80 15.44 -20.54
N LEU A 107 8.81 15.17 -19.66
CA LEU A 107 7.80 14.12 -19.76
C LEU A 107 8.37 12.71 -19.76
N GLU A 108 9.63 12.53 -19.37
CA GLU A 108 10.27 11.23 -19.23
C GLU A 108 9.73 10.48 -18.01
N TRP A 109 9.41 9.21 -18.18
CA TRP A 109 8.93 8.36 -17.11
C TRP A 109 10.10 7.93 -16.21
N ILE A 110 9.94 8.16 -14.90
CA ILE A 110 10.95 7.85 -13.88
C ILE A 110 10.74 6.43 -13.36
N GLY A 111 9.49 6.03 -13.10
CA GLY A 111 9.19 4.71 -12.59
C GLY A 111 7.87 4.65 -11.81
N ALA A 112 7.67 3.58 -11.05
CA ALA A 112 6.54 3.47 -10.14
C ALA A 112 6.62 4.53 -9.03
N ALA A 113 5.48 5.13 -8.69
CA ALA A 113 5.37 5.97 -7.51
C ALA A 113 5.65 5.15 -6.23
N PRO A 114 6.26 5.73 -5.18
CA PRO A 114 6.30 5.08 -3.88
C PRO A 114 4.87 4.75 -3.43
N ILE A 115 4.70 3.70 -2.62
CA ILE A 115 3.36 3.36 -2.08
C ILE A 115 2.94 4.43 -1.07
N PHE A 116 1.74 4.97 -1.24
CA PHE A 116 1.15 5.99 -0.38
C PHE A 116 -0.31 5.64 -0.08
N ASP A 117 -0.96 6.41 0.77
CA ASP A 117 -2.37 6.29 1.14
C ASP A 117 -2.78 4.87 1.59
N CYS A 118 -2.20 4.45 2.72
CA CYS A 118 -2.51 3.20 3.41
C CYS A 118 -3.40 3.43 4.65
N GLY A 119 -4.16 4.52 4.71
CA GLY A 119 -4.94 4.92 5.90
C GLY A 119 -6.12 4.00 6.22
N THR A 120 -6.66 3.30 5.23
CA THR A 120 -7.78 2.36 5.39
C THR A 120 -7.33 0.93 5.63
N SER A 121 -6.36 0.75 6.52
CA SER A 121 -5.71 -0.52 6.83
C SER A 121 -6.02 -0.98 8.25
N LEU A 122 -5.67 -2.23 8.56
CA LEU A 122 -5.70 -2.81 9.92
C LEU A 122 -7.10 -2.73 10.57
N TRP A 123 -8.14 -2.96 9.78
CA TRP A 123 -9.54 -2.94 10.25
C TRP A 123 -9.93 -1.61 10.92
N TYR A 124 -9.42 -0.47 10.43
CA TYR A 124 -9.56 0.87 10.99
C TYR A 124 -10.99 1.27 11.42
N ASN A 125 -12.01 0.68 10.82
CA ASN A 125 -13.44 0.96 11.08
C ASN A 125 -14.19 -0.23 11.68
N THR A 126 -13.47 -1.27 12.13
CA THR A 126 -14.07 -2.53 12.60
C THR A 126 -13.98 -2.62 14.12
N GLN A 127 -15.07 -2.94 14.78
CA GLN A 127 -15.07 -3.22 16.21
C GLN A 127 -14.16 -4.43 16.52
N GLU A 128 -13.36 -4.35 17.58
CA GLU A 128 -12.40 -5.37 17.99
C GLU A 128 -12.99 -6.80 17.99
N SER A 129 -14.17 -6.97 18.59
CA SER A 129 -14.86 -8.27 18.67
C SER A 129 -15.21 -8.88 17.30
N ARG A 130 -15.11 -8.12 16.22
CA ARG A 130 -15.39 -8.54 14.84
C ARG A 130 -14.13 -8.73 13.99
N ILE A 131 -12.96 -8.36 14.50
CA ILE A 131 -11.70 -8.57 13.81
C ILE A 131 -11.44 -10.08 13.73
N LYS A 132 -11.28 -10.57 12.52
CA LYS A 132 -10.90 -11.95 12.26
C LYS A 132 -9.57 -11.95 11.52
N PRO A 133 -8.52 -12.54 12.08
CA PRO A 133 -7.26 -12.70 11.36
C PRO A 133 -7.52 -13.45 10.07
N LEU A 134 -6.84 -13.02 9.00
CA LEU A 134 -6.85 -13.72 7.69
C LEU A 134 -8.26 -14.04 7.15
N ALA A 135 -9.22 -13.11 7.28
CA ALA A 135 -10.52 -13.30 6.64
C ALA A 135 -10.35 -13.34 5.10
N PRO A 136 -10.49 -14.50 4.43
CA PRO A 136 -10.34 -14.60 2.97
C PRO A 136 -11.32 -13.71 2.22
N SER A 137 -12.42 -13.32 2.88
CA SER A 137 -13.45 -12.44 2.36
C SER A 137 -13.16 -10.95 2.54
N LEU A 138 -12.03 -10.58 3.17
CA LEU A 138 -11.67 -9.18 3.32
C LEU A 138 -11.57 -8.50 1.95
N GLN A 139 -12.23 -7.36 1.82
CA GLN A 139 -12.29 -6.63 0.55
C GLN A 139 -10.89 -6.26 0.09
N GLY A 140 -10.57 -6.59 -1.16
CA GLY A 140 -9.32 -6.22 -1.82
C GLY A 140 -9.61 -5.35 -3.04
N LYS A 141 -8.68 -4.45 -3.35
CA LYS A 141 -8.66 -3.57 -4.52
C LYS A 141 -7.21 -3.46 -5.03
N PRO A 142 -6.97 -3.03 -6.28
CA PRO A 142 -7.96 -2.62 -7.29
C PRO A 142 -8.34 -3.72 -8.27
N PHE A 143 -7.58 -4.83 -8.34
CA PHE A 143 -7.66 -5.79 -9.45
C PHE A 143 -8.62 -6.95 -9.21
N LYS A 144 -8.89 -7.27 -7.93
CA LYS A 144 -9.77 -8.35 -7.50
C LYS A 144 -10.69 -7.88 -6.36
N LYS A 145 -11.70 -8.68 -6.03
CA LYS A 145 -12.70 -8.33 -5.02
C LYS A 145 -12.24 -8.59 -3.60
N THR A 146 -11.33 -9.54 -3.40
CA THR A 146 -10.82 -9.93 -2.09
C THR A 146 -9.30 -9.96 -2.09
N HIS A 147 -8.69 -9.79 -0.91
CA HIS A 147 -7.26 -9.95 -0.73
C HIS A 147 -6.77 -11.36 -1.10
N ALA A 148 -7.57 -12.39 -0.77
CA ALA A 148 -7.24 -13.77 -1.14
C ALA A 148 -7.17 -13.97 -2.66
N GLU A 149 -8.06 -13.34 -3.43
CA GLU A 149 -7.98 -13.39 -4.89
C GLU A 149 -6.83 -12.54 -5.44
N GLN A 150 -6.54 -11.40 -4.80
CA GLN A 150 -5.55 -10.46 -5.28
C GLN A 150 -4.12 -10.97 -5.09
N ILE A 151 -3.82 -11.64 -3.96
CA ILE A 151 -2.49 -12.21 -3.71
C ILE A 151 -2.08 -13.28 -4.74
N HIS A 152 -3.03 -13.95 -5.38
CA HIS A 152 -2.75 -14.91 -6.47
C HIS A 152 -2.26 -14.24 -7.76
N LEU A 153 -2.28 -12.91 -7.88
CA LEU A 153 -1.67 -12.18 -8.99
C LEU A 153 -0.15 -12.10 -8.85
N VAL A 154 0.37 -12.22 -7.64
CA VAL A 154 1.81 -12.22 -7.36
C VAL A 154 2.42 -13.52 -7.86
N LYS A 155 3.47 -13.39 -8.69
CA LYS A 155 4.13 -14.54 -9.33
C LYS A 155 5.44 -14.92 -8.64
N ASP A 156 6.08 -13.95 -7.99
CA ASP A 156 7.37 -14.16 -7.35
C ASP A 156 7.37 -13.58 -5.93
N PHE A 157 7.57 -14.45 -4.94
CA PHE A 157 7.71 -14.09 -3.54
C PHE A 157 9.18 -14.16 -3.05
N SER A 158 10.14 -14.46 -3.93
CA SER A 158 11.55 -14.65 -3.56
C SER A 158 12.23 -13.37 -3.01
N TRP A 159 11.63 -12.22 -3.26
CA TRP A 159 12.13 -10.93 -2.80
C TRP A 159 11.75 -10.60 -1.35
N ILE A 160 10.75 -11.29 -0.77
CA ILE A 160 10.24 -10.98 0.58
C ILE A 160 10.94 -11.84 1.62
N ASP A 161 11.45 -11.19 2.65
CA ASP A 161 11.93 -11.81 3.88
C ASP A 161 11.01 -11.45 5.02
N LEU A 162 10.12 -12.35 5.39
CA LEU A 162 9.17 -12.12 6.48
C LEU A 162 9.85 -12.07 7.85
N SER A 163 11.06 -12.61 8.01
CA SER A 163 11.82 -12.48 9.27
C SER A 163 12.19 -11.04 9.58
N ALA A 164 12.17 -10.15 8.57
CA ALA A 164 12.32 -8.71 8.77
C ALA A 164 11.20 -8.09 9.64
N LEU A 165 10.08 -8.79 9.79
CA LEU A 165 8.98 -8.39 10.67
C LEU A 165 9.07 -8.94 12.08
N ASP A 166 10.06 -9.77 12.40
CA ASP A 166 10.27 -10.29 13.76
C ASP A 166 10.48 -9.11 14.73
N GLY A 167 9.76 -9.13 15.85
CA GLY A 167 9.76 -8.05 16.85
C GLY A 167 9.05 -6.76 16.42
N PHE A 168 8.24 -6.82 15.34
CA PHE A 168 7.46 -5.66 14.89
C PHE A 168 6.36 -5.28 15.89
N GLU A 169 5.86 -6.22 16.66
CA GLU A 169 4.83 -6.00 17.69
C GLU A 169 5.28 -4.95 18.71
N GLU A 170 6.55 -5.00 19.13
CA GLU A 170 7.13 -4.06 20.10
C GLU A 170 7.20 -2.64 19.51
N GLU A 171 7.54 -2.51 18.22
CA GLU A 171 7.54 -1.22 17.52
C GLU A 171 6.12 -0.66 17.35
N ALA A 172 5.17 -1.53 17.01
CA ALA A 172 3.77 -1.16 16.87
C ALA A 172 3.19 -0.70 18.22
N ASP A 173 3.46 -1.44 19.30
CA ASP A 173 3.08 -1.07 20.66
C ASP A 173 3.66 0.29 21.06
N ALA A 174 4.91 0.56 20.74
CA ALA A 174 5.54 1.85 21.02
C ALA A 174 4.90 3.02 20.24
N ILE A 175 4.43 2.76 19.01
CA ILE A 175 3.69 3.75 18.21
C ILE A 175 2.32 4.04 18.84
N PHE A 176 1.59 2.99 19.24
CA PHE A 176 0.28 3.13 19.86
C PHE A 176 0.37 3.74 21.27
N ALA A 177 1.48 3.47 22.02
CA ALA A 177 1.71 4.05 23.35
C ALA A 177 1.79 5.57 23.35
N GLN A 178 2.02 6.18 22.21
CA GLN A 178 2.01 7.64 22.07
C GLN A 178 0.58 8.20 22.06
N SER A 179 -0.44 7.34 21.93
CA SER A 179 -1.84 7.74 21.95
C SER A 179 -2.37 7.74 23.40
N GLU A 180 -2.98 8.83 23.86
CA GLU A 180 -3.70 8.87 25.14
C GLU A 180 -5.01 8.04 25.11
N TYR A 181 -5.42 7.54 23.96
CA TYR A 181 -6.61 6.70 23.80
C TYR A 181 -6.27 5.21 23.85
N PRO A 182 -6.45 4.53 25.00
CA PRO A 182 -6.07 3.13 25.17
C PRO A 182 -6.89 2.12 24.34
N VAL A 183 -7.94 2.59 23.65
CA VAL A 183 -8.88 1.71 22.91
C VAL A 183 -8.26 1.09 21.67
N SER A 184 -7.19 1.67 21.09
CA SER A 184 -6.51 1.13 19.91
C SER A 184 -5.47 0.04 20.24
N TYR A 185 -5.11 -0.15 21.51
CA TYR A 185 -4.09 -1.11 21.94
C TYR A 185 -4.53 -2.58 21.91
N THR A 186 -5.80 -2.83 22.10
CA THR A 186 -6.34 -4.18 22.26
C THR A 186 -6.35 -4.97 20.96
N HIS A 187 -6.27 -4.32 19.82
CA HIS A 187 -6.37 -4.99 18.53
C HIS A 187 -5.16 -5.87 18.17
N LEU A 188 -3.96 -5.52 18.63
CA LEU A 188 -2.74 -6.29 18.31
C LEU A 188 -2.48 -7.43 19.31
N ARG A 189 -2.90 -7.30 20.58
CA ARG A 189 -2.70 -8.34 21.61
C ARG A 189 -3.66 -9.52 21.55
N ALA A 190 -4.76 -9.42 20.79
CA ALA A 190 -5.76 -10.50 20.69
C ALA A 190 -5.25 -11.76 19.96
N HIS A 191 -3.99 -11.80 19.53
CA HIS A 191 -3.39 -12.89 18.77
C HIS A 191 -2.41 -13.76 19.56
N GLU A 192 -2.17 -13.49 20.85
CA GLU A 192 -1.25 -14.26 21.70
C GLU A 192 -1.90 -15.41 22.49
N THR A 193 -3.19 -15.75 22.25
CA THR A 193 -3.86 -16.87 22.94
C THR A 193 -4.39 -17.93 22.00
#